data_c9028391c13e95182768659729ee832e
#
_entry.id   c9028391c13e95182768659729ee832e
#
_cell.length_a   1.000
_cell.length_b   1.000
_cell.length_c   1.000
_cell.angle_alpha   90.00
_cell.angle_beta   90.00
_cell.angle_gamma   90.00
#
_symmetry.space_group_name_H-M   'P 1'
#
loop_
_entity.id
_entity.type
_entity.pdbx_description
1 polymer ?
#
loop_
_entity_poly.entity_id
_entity_poly.type
_entity_poly.pdbx_seq_one_letter_code
_entity_poly.pdbx_strand_id
1 'polypeptide(L)'
;MTPLKNFFYVLKKYKIASLLNVIGLSIAFASFMIIMTQVKYDLSFDRHYKNADRIFRVENQAMIENGKYSANTSRLVAEKVFAAEPEIEKTGLIQSYQQLDIYDQSLGKDSRQGPFHFYTAEPDALDILEFEFVHGSPQRFSESGTVLISEQVATAIYGDQNPVGRSLIFDKDTEHPVEIVGVYKNFPQNATIRSNSIVRFIGQENAGNGNNWNYVYYIRLNARENAEQVMQAMNKKYQEFVGTGNSVPDNFFRLTPITETHFTQSVSYSPTDTGNRATVYSLMSIGVLIILIAMINFVNFSTSLIPTRIRSINVQKVLGGSNAAIRRNMIAESAGLA
;
A
#
# COMPACT_ATOMS: atom_id res chain seq x y z
N MET A 1 24.53 -4.30 47.18
CA MET A 1 23.47 -3.44 46.63
C MET A 1 22.82 -4.15 45.47
N THR A 2 21.49 -4.09 45.35
CA THR A 2 20.81 -4.66 44.20
C THR A 2 21.11 -3.84 42.94
N PRO A 3 21.16 -4.44 41.75
CA PRO A 3 21.44 -3.74 40.48
C PRO A 3 20.58 -2.47 40.30
N LEU A 4 19.32 -2.52 40.71
CA LEU A 4 18.39 -1.39 40.67
C LEU A 4 18.85 -0.20 41.58
N LYS A 5 19.36 -0.45 42.77
CA LYS A 5 19.84 0.63 43.66
C LYS A 5 21.08 1.32 43.09
N ASN A 6 21.97 0.57 42.42
CA ASN A 6 23.12 1.14 41.72
C ASN A 6 22.70 1.98 40.54
N PHE A 7 21.72 1.51 39.76
CA PHE A 7 21.13 2.25 38.66
C PHE A 7 20.61 3.62 39.09
N PHE A 8 19.75 3.67 40.08
CA PHE A 8 19.22 4.96 40.62
C PHE A 8 20.32 5.85 41.25
N TYR A 9 21.35 5.27 41.84
CA TYR A 9 22.49 6.03 42.34
C TYR A 9 23.28 6.70 41.23
N VAL A 10 23.56 5.99 40.10
CA VAL A 10 24.24 6.53 38.91
C VAL A 10 23.43 7.63 38.28
N LEU A 11 22.12 7.41 38.07
CA LEU A 11 21.20 8.44 37.55
C LEU A 11 21.20 9.70 38.41
N LYS A 12 21.18 9.56 39.77
CA LYS A 12 21.19 10.69 40.69
C LYS A 12 22.52 11.42 40.72
N LYS A 13 23.63 10.71 40.57
CA LYS A 13 24.98 11.28 40.64
C LYS A 13 25.36 11.99 39.34
N TYR A 14 24.97 11.44 38.17
CA TYR A 14 25.29 11.95 36.84
C TYR A 14 24.04 12.39 36.08
N LYS A 15 23.19 13.18 36.76
CA LYS A 15 21.85 13.57 36.27
C LYS A 15 21.85 14.08 34.82
N ILE A 16 22.73 15.02 34.51
CA ILE A 16 22.78 15.65 33.16
C ILE A 16 23.22 14.63 32.10
N ALA A 17 24.30 13.89 32.33
CA ALA A 17 24.81 12.92 31.36
C ALA A 17 23.83 11.77 31.16
N SER A 18 23.19 11.26 32.22
CA SER A 18 22.17 10.22 32.11
C SER A 18 20.93 10.72 31.39
N LEU A 19 20.47 11.94 31.69
CA LEU A 19 19.32 12.56 31.03
C LEU A 19 19.59 12.76 29.54
N LEU A 20 20.76 13.27 29.15
CA LEU A 20 21.16 13.46 27.77
C LEU A 20 21.23 12.11 27.00
N ASN A 21 21.75 11.06 27.64
CA ASN A 21 21.80 9.74 27.05
C ASN A 21 20.40 9.17 26.82
N VAL A 22 19.50 9.25 27.82
CA VAL A 22 18.11 8.77 27.68
C VAL A 22 17.36 9.54 26.60
N ILE A 23 17.46 10.88 26.60
CA ILE A 23 16.83 11.71 25.56
C ILE A 23 17.40 11.37 24.19
N GLY A 24 18.73 11.26 24.06
CA GLY A 24 19.39 10.93 22.79
C GLY A 24 18.96 9.55 22.24
N LEU A 25 18.92 8.53 23.09
CA LEU A 25 18.42 7.20 22.72
C LEU A 25 16.94 7.25 22.34
N SER A 26 16.11 7.94 23.13
CA SER A 26 14.68 8.06 22.85
C SER A 26 14.41 8.70 21.49
N ILE A 27 15.11 9.79 21.17
CA ILE A 27 15.01 10.46 19.86
C ILE A 27 15.48 9.52 18.73
N ALA A 28 16.59 8.82 18.93
CA ALA A 28 17.12 7.91 17.95
C ALA A 28 16.14 6.74 17.64
N PHE A 29 15.60 6.12 18.69
CA PHE A 29 14.60 5.07 18.52
C PHE A 29 13.30 5.58 17.88
N ALA A 30 12.80 6.73 18.31
CA ALA A 30 11.61 7.33 17.73
C ALA A 30 11.81 7.63 16.23
N SER A 31 12.95 8.24 15.87
CA SER A 31 13.29 8.51 14.47
C SER A 31 13.42 7.21 13.64
N PHE A 32 14.08 6.20 14.19
CA PHE A 32 14.18 4.89 13.55
C PHE A 32 12.80 4.25 13.32
N MET A 33 11.92 4.27 14.32
CA MET A 33 10.58 3.70 14.19
C MET A 33 9.74 4.43 13.14
N ILE A 34 9.83 5.76 13.07
CA ILE A 34 9.14 6.55 12.04
C ILE A 34 9.65 6.16 10.64
N ILE A 35 10.98 6.12 10.46
CA ILE A 35 11.60 5.72 9.19
C ILE A 35 11.18 4.30 8.80
N MET A 36 11.25 3.35 9.72
CA MET A 36 10.89 1.95 9.44
C MET A 36 9.40 1.78 9.16
N THR A 37 8.54 2.62 9.73
CA THR A 37 7.11 2.63 9.41
C THR A 37 6.90 3.05 7.95
N GLN A 38 7.57 4.11 7.49
CA GLN A 38 7.51 4.53 6.09
C GLN A 38 8.08 3.47 5.14
N VAL A 39 9.24 2.90 5.47
CA VAL A 39 9.86 1.81 4.68
C VAL A 39 8.90 0.61 4.57
N LYS A 40 8.28 0.22 5.69
CA LYS A 40 7.30 -0.87 5.69
C LYS A 40 6.09 -0.54 4.84
N TYR A 41 5.57 0.69 4.92
CA TYR A 41 4.46 1.16 4.11
C TYR A 41 4.74 0.97 2.61
N ASP A 42 5.87 1.51 2.13
CA ASP A 42 6.24 1.44 0.71
C ASP A 42 6.51 -0.01 0.26
N LEU A 43 7.24 -0.81 1.04
CA LEU A 43 7.59 -2.18 0.67
C LEU A 43 6.42 -3.17 0.75
N SER A 44 5.35 -2.84 1.47
CA SER A 44 4.17 -3.69 1.61
C SER A 44 2.99 -3.25 0.75
N PHE A 45 3.20 -2.33 -0.21
CA PHE A 45 2.15 -1.83 -1.09
C PHE A 45 1.55 -2.97 -1.92
N ASP A 46 0.21 -3.06 -1.94
CA ASP A 46 -0.59 -4.10 -2.64
C ASP A 46 -0.22 -5.56 -2.29
N ARG A 47 0.49 -5.81 -1.18
CA ARG A 47 0.84 -7.17 -0.74
C ARG A 47 -0.24 -7.86 0.10
N HIS A 48 -1.35 -7.21 0.35
CA HIS A 48 -2.47 -7.75 1.13
C HIS A 48 -3.33 -8.73 0.35
N TYR A 49 -3.28 -8.71 -0.99
CA TYR A 49 -4.00 -9.66 -1.83
C TYR A 49 -3.45 -11.07 -1.68
N LYS A 50 -4.33 -12.07 -1.52
CA LYS A 50 -3.95 -13.50 -1.38
C LYS A 50 -3.20 -14.02 -2.60
N ASN A 51 -3.55 -13.50 -3.79
CA ASN A 51 -2.97 -13.88 -5.07
C ASN A 51 -2.06 -12.79 -5.65
N ALA A 52 -1.48 -11.92 -4.80
CA ALA A 52 -0.66 -10.78 -5.24
C ALA A 52 0.49 -11.16 -6.20
N ASP A 53 1.04 -12.36 -6.07
CA ASP A 53 2.11 -12.91 -6.91
C ASP A 53 1.66 -13.26 -8.34
N ARG A 54 0.34 -13.47 -8.54
CA ARG A 54 -0.28 -13.83 -9.83
C ARG A 54 -1.10 -12.72 -10.46
N ILE A 55 -1.23 -11.58 -9.79
CA ILE A 55 -1.95 -10.40 -10.29
C ILE A 55 -0.96 -9.44 -10.96
N PHE A 56 -1.27 -9.06 -12.19
CA PHE A 56 -0.46 -8.15 -12.98
C PHE A 56 -1.32 -7.00 -13.52
N ARG A 57 -0.75 -5.79 -13.52
CA ARG A 57 -1.27 -4.65 -14.26
C ARG A 57 -0.73 -4.71 -15.69
N VAL A 58 -1.61 -4.55 -16.66
CA VAL A 58 -1.22 -4.42 -18.07
C VAL A 58 -0.81 -2.98 -18.32
N GLU A 59 0.36 -2.79 -18.90
CA GLU A 59 0.90 -1.49 -19.29
C GLU A 59 1.32 -1.55 -20.75
N ASN A 60 1.24 -0.42 -21.45
CA ASN A 60 1.59 -0.36 -22.86
C ASN A 60 2.55 0.79 -23.16
N GLN A 61 3.24 0.68 -24.28
CA GLN A 61 4.04 1.79 -24.81
C GLN A 61 3.08 2.81 -25.41
N ALA A 62 2.65 3.77 -24.59
CA ALA A 62 1.78 4.83 -25.06
C ALA A 62 2.42 5.57 -26.24
N MET A 63 1.58 6.03 -27.17
CA MET A 63 1.97 6.98 -28.22
C MET A 63 2.46 8.32 -27.66
N ILE A 64 2.68 8.40 -26.35
CA ILE A 64 3.01 9.59 -25.59
C ILE A 64 4.48 9.52 -25.20
N GLU A 65 5.23 10.47 -25.74
CA GLU A 65 6.57 10.94 -25.37
C GLU A 65 7.56 9.95 -24.71
N ASN A 66 8.63 9.66 -25.43
CA ASN A 66 9.94 9.25 -24.88
C ASN A 66 10.03 7.88 -24.20
N GLY A 67 9.39 6.84 -24.74
CA GLY A 67 9.59 5.47 -24.24
C GLY A 67 9.01 5.20 -22.84
N LYS A 68 8.09 6.03 -22.38
CA LYS A 68 7.31 5.78 -21.14
C LYS A 68 6.18 4.82 -21.42
N TYR A 69 5.86 4.02 -20.42
CA TYR A 69 4.67 3.17 -20.45
C TYR A 69 3.45 3.95 -19.93
N SER A 70 2.25 3.52 -20.36
CA SER A 70 0.95 3.96 -19.82
C SER A 70 0.25 2.81 -19.13
N ALA A 71 -0.41 3.07 -18.01
CA ALA A 71 -1.29 2.10 -17.38
C ALA A 71 -2.65 2.00 -18.09
N ASN A 72 -3.00 2.99 -18.91
CA ASN A 72 -4.28 3.05 -19.59
C ASN A 72 -4.28 2.20 -20.86
N THR A 73 -5.33 1.40 -21.05
CA THR A 73 -5.55 0.53 -22.21
C THR A 73 -6.96 0.75 -22.76
N SER A 74 -7.16 0.46 -24.05
CA SER A 74 -8.48 0.48 -24.66
C SER A 74 -9.26 -0.79 -24.30
N ARG A 75 -10.57 -0.63 -24.02
CA ARG A 75 -11.46 -1.75 -23.74
C ARG A 75 -11.54 -2.72 -24.91
N LEU A 76 -11.70 -2.22 -26.14
CA LEU A 76 -11.73 -3.04 -27.34
C LEU A 76 -10.43 -3.85 -27.52
N VAL A 77 -9.28 -3.21 -27.28
CA VAL A 77 -7.98 -3.88 -27.37
C VAL A 77 -7.88 -5.00 -26.33
N ALA A 78 -8.29 -4.75 -25.11
CA ALA A 78 -8.28 -5.76 -24.06
C ALA A 78 -9.16 -6.96 -24.40
N GLU A 79 -10.39 -6.73 -24.86
CA GLU A 79 -11.33 -7.78 -25.30
C GLU A 79 -10.77 -8.64 -26.44
N LYS A 80 -10.02 -8.04 -27.38
CA LYS A 80 -9.47 -8.75 -28.54
C LYS A 80 -8.12 -9.42 -28.27
N VAL A 81 -7.32 -8.87 -27.36
CA VAL A 81 -5.92 -9.29 -27.17
C VAL A 81 -5.74 -10.11 -25.91
N PHE A 82 -6.42 -9.75 -24.78
CA PHE A 82 -6.15 -10.38 -23.49
C PHE A 82 -6.99 -11.63 -23.24
N ALA A 83 -8.23 -11.67 -23.74
CA ALA A 83 -9.22 -12.69 -23.36
C ALA A 83 -8.97 -14.10 -23.93
N ALA A 84 -7.93 -14.31 -24.74
CA ALA A 84 -7.76 -15.56 -25.49
C ALA A 84 -6.55 -16.42 -25.08
N GLU A 85 -5.89 -16.09 -23.96
CA GLU A 85 -4.78 -16.89 -23.46
C GLU A 85 -5.25 -17.83 -22.34
N PRO A 86 -5.02 -19.14 -22.45
CA PRO A 86 -5.49 -20.13 -21.47
C PRO A 86 -4.82 -19.98 -20.10
N GLU A 87 -3.68 -19.30 -20.04
CA GLU A 87 -2.96 -18.99 -18.81
C GLU A 87 -3.55 -17.82 -18.03
N ILE A 88 -4.42 -17.02 -18.65
CA ILE A 88 -5.15 -15.93 -18.01
C ILE A 88 -6.40 -16.51 -17.35
N GLU A 89 -6.43 -16.53 -16.03
CA GLU A 89 -7.57 -16.98 -15.25
C GLU A 89 -8.73 -15.97 -15.32
N LYS A 90 -8.40 -14.67 -15.18
CA LYS A 90 -9.36 -13.56 -15.26
C LYS A 90 -8.69 -12.28 -15.77
N THR A 91 -9.50 -11.47 -16.43
CA THR A 91 -9.17 -10.08 -16.77
C THR A 91 -10.22 -9.16 -16.14
N GLY A 92 -9.79 -8.01 -15.65
CA GLY A 92 -10.72 -7.05 -15.05
C GLY A 92 -10.29 -5.62 -15.32
N LEU A 93 -11.28 -4.82 -15.69
CA LEU A 93 -11.14 -3.40 -15.93
C LEU A 93 -11.50 -2.61 -14.69
N ILE A 94 -10.66 -1.62 -14.36
CA ILE A 94 -11.01 -0.56 -13.43
C ILE A 94 -10.59 0.79 -14.02
N GLN A 95 -11.38 1.82 -13.77
CA GLN A 95 -11.04 3.19 -14.11
C GLN A 95 -11.15 4.05 -12.86
N SER A 96 -10.10 4.82 -12.57
CA SER A 96 -10.09 5.79 -11.50
C SER A 96 -10.49 7.16 -12.04
N TYR A 97 -11.41 7.81 -11.36
CA TYR A 97 -11.79 9.18 -11.63
C TYR A 97 -11.27 10.11 -10.54
N GLN A 98 -11.46 11.40 -10.75
CA GLN A 98 -11.27 12.41 -9.70
C GLN A 98 -12.23 12.15 -8.54
N GLN A 99 -11.93 12.74 -7.41
CA GLN A 99 -12.83 12.69 -6.26
C GLN A 99 -14.16 13.37 -6.58
N LEU A 100 -15.26 12.69 -6.27
CA LEU A 100 -16.60 13.18 -6.48
C LEU A 100 -17.34 13.40 -5.16
N ASP A 101 -18.25 14.37 -5.16
CA ASP A 101 -19.26 14.52 -4.13
C ASP A 101 -20.48 13.68 -4.48
N ILE A 102 -21.11 13.14 -3.46
CA ILE A 102 -22.38 12.42 -3.60
C ILE A 102 -23.47 13.08 -2.79
N TYR A 103 -24.69 12.76 -3.16
CA TYR A 103 -25.89 13.23 -2.48
C TYR A 103 -26.81 12.05 -2.19
N ASP A 104 -27.38 12.00 -0.99
CA ASP A 104 -28.41 11.03 -0.62
C ASP A 104 -29.71 11.80 -0.36
N GLN A 105 -30.74 11.56 -1.18
CA GLN A 105 -32.03 12.23 -1.05
C GLN A 105 -32.71 11.93 0.28
N SER A 106 -32.47 10.78 0.88
CA SER A 106 -33.07 10.37 2.15
C SER A 106 -32.56 11.19 3.34
N LEU A 107 -31.38 11.81 3.21
CA LEU A 107 -30.75 12.64 4.25
C LEU A 107 -31.09 14.14 4.15
N GLY A 108 -31.87 14.56 3.15
CA GLY A 108 -32.32 15.95 2.96
C GLY A 108 -31.61 16.67 1.80
N LYS A 109 -32.15 17.85 1.44
CA LYS A 109 -31.75 18.62 0.23
C LYS A 109 -30.30 19.09 0.20
N ASP A 110 -29.62 19.18 1.35
CA ASP A 110 -28.23 19.67 1.47
C ASP A 110 -27.26 18.56 1.91
N SER A 111 -27.60 17.31 1.66
CA SER A 111 -26.81 16.15 2.10
C SER A 111 -25.58 15.86 1.23
N ARG A 112 -24.87 16.91 0.82
CA ARG A 112 -23.56 16.75 0.16
C ARG A 112 -22.60 16.04 1.08
N GLN A 113 -22.03 14.91 0.61
CA GLN A 113 -21.05 14.11 1.30
C GLN A 113 -19.81 13.92 0.41
N GLY A 114 -18.64 13.89 0.98
CA GLY A 114 -17.38 13.70 0.25
C GLY A 114 -16.37 14.82 0.50
N PRO A 115 -15.31 14.91 -0.31
CA PRO A 115 -15.10 14.14 -1.54
C PRO A 115 -14.66 12.70 -1.29
N PHE A 116 -15.17 11.79 -2.12
CA PHE A 116 -14.78 10.37 -2.12
C PHE A 116 -14.05 10.00 -3.41
N HIS A 117 -13.12 9.04 -3.34
CA HIS A 117 -12.53 8.46 -4.54
C HIS A 117 -13.57 7.68 -5.32
N PHE A 118 -13.61 7.88 -6.61
CA PHE A 118 -14.60 7.26 -7.47
C PHE A 118 -13.93 6.36 -8.50
N TYR A 119 -14.43 5.15 -8.60
CA TYR A 119 -14.00 4.16 -9.58
C TYR A 119 -15.20 3.67 -10.39
N THR A 120 -14.95 3.26 -11.63
CA THR A 120 -15.83 2.32 -12.34
C THR A 120 -15.10 1.02 -12.57
N ALA A 121 -15.80 -0.10 -12.51
CA ALA A 121 -15.20 -1.42 -12.63
C ALA A 121 -16.12 -2.43 -13.32
N GLU A 122 -15.51 -3.47 -13.88
CA GLU A 122 -16.17 -4.72 -14.24
C GLU A 122 -16.24 -5.66 -13.04
N PRO A 123 -17.23 -6.58 -12.98
CA PRO A 123 -17.36 -7.53 -11.88
C PRO A 123 -16.10 -8.38 -11.66
N ASP A 124 -15.41 -8.80 -12.71
CA ASP A 124 -14.19 -9.61 -12.59
C ASP A 124 -13.02 -8.83 -11.96
N ALA A 125 -13.00 -7.50 -12.09
CA ALA A 125 -12.01 -6.69 -11.39
C ALA A 125 -12.17 -6.76 -9.85
N LEU A 126 -13.41 -6.90 -9.35
CA LEU A 126 -13.67 -7.06 -7.92
C LEU A 126 -13.09 -8.38 -7.40
N ASP A 127 -13.18 -9.46 -8.19
CA ASP A 127 -12.60 -10.75 -7.82
C ASP A 127 -11.07 -10.75 -7.90
N ILE A 128 -10.50 -10.15 -8.95
CA ILE A 128 -9.04 -10.02 -9.08
C ILE A 128 -8.45 -9.22 -7.93
N LEU A 129 -9.10 -8.10 -7.57
CA LEU A 129 -8.67 -7.20 -6.49
C LEU A 129 -9.26 -7.59 -5.12
N GLU A 130 -9.82 -8.81 -5.04
CA GLU A 130 -10.25 -9.46 -3.78
C GLU A 130 -11.10 -8.58 -2.87
N PHE A 131 -12.16 -7.95 -3.43
CA PHE A 131 -13.11 -7.18 -2.63
C PHE A 131 -13.84 -8.10 -1.64
N GLU A 132 -13.69 -7.85 -0.35
CA GLU A 132 -14.40 -8.56 0.71
C GLU A 132 -15.62 -7.73 1.15
N PHE A 133 -16.80 -8.37 1.26
CA PHE A 133 -18.05 -7.68 1.59
C PHE A 133 -18.45 -7.83 3.05
N VAL A 134 -18.93 -6.72 3.63
CA VAL A 134 -19.49 -6.65 4.99
C VAL A 134 -21.01 -6.73 4.95
N HIS A 135 -21.62 -6.02 3.98
CA HIS A 135 -23.06 -6.02 3.75
C HIS A 135 -23.35 -6.15 2.26
N GLY A 136 -24.47 -6.80 1.93
CA GLY A 136 -24.84 -7.03 0.53
C GLY A 136 -23.93 -8.03 -0.17
N SER A 137 -23.93 -8.01 -1.49
CA SER A 137 -23.08 -8.92 -2.29
C SER A 137 -22.77 -8.32 -3.68
N PRO A 138 -21.69 -8.80 -4.35
CA PRO A 138 -21.35 -8.34 -5.69
C PRO A 138 -22.28 -8.87 -6.79
N GLN A 139 -23.23 -9.79 -6.48
CA GLN A 139 -24.05 -10.46 -7.48
C GLN A 139 -24.87 -9.50 -8.32
N ARG A 140 -25.42 -8.44 -7.72
CA ARG A 140 -26.17 -7.39 -8.42
C ARG A 140 -25.28 -6.27 -8.99
N PHE A 141 -23.99 -6.30 -8.75
CA PHE A 141 -23.07 -5.28 -9.25
C PHE A 141 -22.96 -5.25 -10.78
N SER A 142 -23.38 -6.31 -11.49
CA SER A 142 -23.45 -6.35 -12.94
C SER A 142 -24.71 -5.68 -13.52
N GLU A 143 -25.63 -5.20 -12.69
CA GLU A 143 -26.80 -4.46 -13.11
C GLU A 143 -26.48 -2.97 -13.32
N SER A 144 -27.06 -2.35 -14.35
CA SER A 144 -26.91 -0.91 -14.58
C SER A 144 -27.50 -0.11 -13.41
N GLY A 145 -26.84 0.98 -13.06
CA GLY A 145 -27.31 1.85 -11.95
C GLY A 145 -26.98 1.29 -10.57
N THR A 146 -26.01 0.40 -10.45
CA THR A 146 -25.57 -0.13 -9.14
C THR A 146 -24.20 0.39 -8.72
N VAL A 147 -24.00 0.45 -7.40
CA VAL A 147 -22.76 0.93 -6.80
C VAL A 147 -22.41 0.15 -5.54
N LEU A 148 -21.11 0.02 -5.31
CA LEU A 148 -20.51 -0.47 -4.08
C LEU A 148 -19.85 0.69 -3.36
N ILE A 149 -19.92 0.70 -2.04
CA ILE A 149 -19.24 1.70 -1.21
C ILE A 149 -18.34 1.00 -0.18
N SER A 150 -17.25 1.65 0.21
CA SER A 150 -16.40 1.14 1.28
C SER A 150 -17.05 1.30 2.66
N GLU A 151 -16.61 0.53 3.66
CA GLU A 151 -17.02 0.71 5.06
C GLU A 151 -16.80 2.16 5.53
N GLN A 152 -15.69 2.78 5.13
CA GLN A 152 -15.37 4.16 5.51
C GLN A 152 -16.41 5.14 4.96
N VAL A 153 -16.82 4.97 3.70
CA VAL A 153 -17.88 5.78 3.08
C VAL A 153 -19.22 5.51 3.74
N ALA A 154 -19.56 4.22 3.96
CA ALA A 154 -20.80 3.83 4.63
C ALA A 154 -20.90 4.45 6.03
N THR A 155 -19.85 4.34 6.84
CA THR A 155 -19.81 4.92 8.19
C THR A 155 -19.89 6.45 8.17
N ALA A 156 -19.20 7.09 7.23
CA ALA A 156 -19.19 8.56 7.13
C ALA A 156 -20.58 9.13 6.81
N ILE A 157 -21.38 8.40 6.01
CA ILE A 157 -22.70 8.89 5.55
C ILE A 157 -23.82 8.39 6.45
N TYR A 158 -23.78 7.12 6.85
CA TYR A 158 -24.91 6.43 7.50
C TYR A 158 -24.65 6.00 8.94
N GLY A 159 -23.42 6.23 9.48
CA GLY A 159 -23.02 5.72 10.79
C GLY A 159 -23.07 4.20 10.83
N ASP A 160 -23.75 3.63 11.80
CA ASP A 160 -23.88 2.16 11.99
C ASP A 160 -25.05 1.53 11.20
N GLN A 161 -25.76 2.34 10.37
CA GLN A 161 -26.89 1.83 9.59
C GLN A 161 -26.41 1.10 8.35
N ASN A 162 -27.04 -0.03 8.01
CA ASN A 162 -26.79 -0.71 6.75
C ASN A 162 -27.38 0.11 5.57
N PRO A 163 -26.55 0.58 4.62
CA PRO A 163 -27.01 1.42 3.53
C PRO A 163 -27.48 0.64 2.29
N VAL A 164 -27.40 -0.68 2.27
CA VAL A 164 -27.78 -1.52 1.11
C VAL A 164 -29.25 -1.28 0.76
N GLY A 165 -29.53 -1.03 -0.52
CA GLY A 165 -30.85 -0.68 -1.04
C GLY A 165 -31.15 0.82 -1.06
N ARG A 166 -30.30 1.68 -0.47
CA ARG A 166 -30.42 3.13 -0.60
C ARG A 166 -29.88 3.63 -1.93
N SER A 167 -30.34 4.79 -2.36
CA SER A 167 -29.91 5.40 -3.62
C SER A 167 -29.00 6.61 -3.39
N LEU A 168 -27.94 6.69 -4.19
CA LEU A 168 -27.02 7.82 -4.25
C LEU A 168 -27.18 8.59 -5.56
N ILE A 169 -26.86 9.87 -5.51
CA ILE A 169 -26.83 10.76 -6.67
C ILE A 169 -25.39 11.27 -6.83
N PHE A 170 -24.86 11.16 -8.04
CA PHE A 170 -23.57 11.74 -8.40
C PHE A 170 -23.75 13.07 -9.12
N ASP A 171 -22.88 14.04 -8.83
CA ASP A 171 -22.82 15.33 -9.51
C ASP A 171 -24.17 16.06 -9.67
N LYS A 172 -25.10 15.84 -8.73
CA LYS A 172 -26.48 16.38 -8.76
C LYS A 172 -27.36 15.85 -9.89
N ASP A 173 -26.97 14.75 -10.54
CA ASP A 173 -27.80 14.07 -11.52
C ASP A 173 -28.94 13.31 -10.83
N THR A 174 -30.04 14.02 -10.58
CA THR A 174 -31.23 13.47 -9.91
C THR A 174 -32.06 12.53 -10.82
N GLU A 175 -31.79 12.52 -12.11
CA GLU A 175 -32.51 11.69 -13.07
C GLU A 175 -32.00 10.25 -13.09
N HIS A 176 -30.72 10.04 -12.72
CA HIS A 176 -30.07 8.73 -12.74
C HIS A 176 -29.50 8.34 -11.36
N PRO A 177 -30.35 8.15 -10.34
CA PRO A 177 -29.89 7.66 -9.04
C PRO A 177 -29.32 6.24 -9.17
N VAL A 178 -28.30 5.91 -8.37
CA VAL A 178 -27.69 4.59 -8.33
C VAL A 178 -27.95 3.90 -7.00
N GLU A 179 -28.27 2.61 -7.02
CA GLU A 179 -28.54 1.82 -5.83
C GLU A 179 -27.26 1.26 -5.21
N ILE A 180 -27.11 1.36 -3.90
CA ILE A 180 -26.06 0.71 -3.14
C ILE A 180 -26.40 -0.77 -3.01
N VAL A 181 -25.64 -1.65 -3.68
CA VAL A 181 -25.86 -3.11 -3.65
C VAL A 181 -24.93 -3.83 -2.70
N GLY A 182 -23.89 -3.16 -2.20
CA GLY A 182 -23.00 -3.75 -1.22
C GLY A 182 -22.05 -2.76 -0.57
N VAL A 183 -21.58 -3.14 0.61
CA VAL A 183 -20.52 -2.46 1.37
C VAL A 183 -19.34 -3.39 1.46
N TYR A 184 -18.19 -2.95 0.95
CA TYR A 184 -16.94 -3.72 1.02
C TYR A 184 -16.02 -3.19 2.11
N LYS A 185 -15.17 -4.09 2.64
CA LYS A 185 -14.15 -3.77 3.65
C LYS A 185 -13.18 -2.71 3.14
N ASN A 186 -12.74 -1.87 4.04
CA ASN A 186 -11.70 -0.90 3.74
C ASN A 186 -10.41 -1.59 3.30
N PHE A 187 -9.87 -1.17 2.17
CA PHE A 187 -8.51 -1.55 1.78
C PHE A 187 -7.48 -0.90 2.70
N PRO A 188 -6.30 -1.51 2.88
CA PRO A 188 -5.19 -0.88 3.58
C PRO A 188 -4.80 0.45 2.92
N GLN A 189 -4.21 1.36 3.68
CA GLN A 189 -3.76 2.67 3.14
C GLN A 189 -2.71 2.53 2.02
N ASN A 190 -1.93 1.44 2.04
CA ASN A 190 -0.94 1.08 1.04
C ASN A 190 -1.51 0.13 -0.03
N ALA A 191 -2.70 0.43 -0.49
CA ALA A 191 -3.38 -0.28 -1.58
C ALA A 191 -3.69 0.66 -2.74
N THR A 192 -3.74 0.10 -3.95
CA THR A 192 -4.17 0.82 -5.16
C THR A 192 -5.60 1.33 -5.02
N ILE A 193 -6.50 0.53 -4.44
CA ILE A 193 -7.88 0.96 -4.16
C ILE A 193 -7.92 1.71 -2.83
N ARG A 194 -8.44 2.94 -2.86
CA ARG A 194 -8.52 3.78 -1.67
C ARG A 194 -9.65 3.35 -0.74
N SER A 195 -9.42 3.45 0.57
CA SER A 195 -10.41 3.06 1.58
C SER A 195 -11.66 3.97 1.60
N ASN A 196 -11.52 5.25 1.20
CA ASN A 196 -12.66 6.18 1.12
C ASN A 196 -13.22 6.23 -0.30
N SER A 197 -13.68 5.10 -0.83
CA SER A 197 -14.01 4.99 -2.25
C SER A 197 -15.37 4.36 -2.52
N ILE A 198 -15.85 4.71 -3.70
CA ILE A 198 -17.10 4.26 -4.29
C ILE A 198 -16.78 3.62 -5.63
N VAL A 199 -17.36 2.47 -5.92
CA VAL A 199 -17.15 1.74 -7.18
C VAL A 199 -18.48 1.54 -7.88
N ARG A 200 -18.63 2.11 -9.08
CA ARG A 200 -19.81 1.95 -9.94
C ARG A 200 -19.57 0.88 -10.99
N PHE A 201 -20.61 0.15 -11.34
CA PHE A 201 -20.56 -0.76 -12.49
C PHE A 201 -20.43 0.03 -13.81
N ILE A 202 -19.46 -0.35 -14.63
CA ILE A 202 -19.16 0.37 -15.88
C ILE A 202 -20.16 0.07 -17.01
N GLY A 203 -20.86 -1.06 -16.95
CA GLY A 203 -21.80 -1.47 -18.02
C GLY A 203 -21.12 -1.65 -19.37
N GLN A 204 -21.78 -1.16 -20.43
CA GLN A 204 -21.31 -1.19 -21.82
C GLN A 204 -20.58 0.10 -22.23
N GLU A 205 -20.20 0.94 -21.29
CA GLU A 205 -19.53 2.21 -21.58
C GLU A 205 -18.25 1.99 -22.38
N ASN A 206 -18.16 2.65 -23.55
CA ASN A 206 -17.04 2.52 -24.49
C ASN A 206 -16.70 1.09 -24.97
N ALA A 207 -17.59 0.13 -24.82
CA ALA A 207 -17.45 -1.19 -25.45
C ALA A 207 -17.35 -1.03 -26.98
N GLY A 208 -16.34 -1.65 -27.58
CA GLY A 208 -16.10 -1.54 -29.03
C GLY A 208 -15.41 -0.24 -29.50
N ASN A 209 -15.11 0.71 -28.61
CA ASN A 209 -14.39 1.94 -28.97
C ASN A 209 -12.87 1.76 -28.81
N GLY A 210 -12.18 1.54 -29.93
CA GLY A 210 -10.72 1.37 -29.95
C GLY A 210 -9.91 2.65 -29.66
N ASN A 211 -10.53 3.83 -29.74
CA ASN A 211 -9.85 5.11 -29.55
C ASN A 211 -9.89 5.59 -28.09
N ASN A 212 -10.66 4.94 -27.23
CA ASN A 212 -10.74 5.30 -25.81
C ASN A 212 -9.72 4.48 -24.98
N TRP A 213 -8.63 5.10 -24.59
CA TRP A 213 -7.53 4.52 -23.82
C TRP A 213 -7.53 5.05 -22.38
N ASN A 214 -8.61 4.84 -21.64
CA ASN A 214 -8.80 5.38 -20.30
C ASN A 214 -8.93 4.32 -19.19
N TYR A 215 -8.71 3.05 -19.50
CA TYR A 215 -8.98 1.94 -18.61
C TYR A 215 -7.72 1.23 -18.17
N VAL A 216 -7.62 0.95 -16.88
CA VAL A 216 -6.56 0.12 -16.31
C VAL A 216 -7.05 -1.31 -16.25
N TYR A 217 -6.27 -2.23 -16.80
CA TYR A 217 -6.56 -3.65 -16.77
C TYR A 217 -5.63 -4.37 -15.82
N TYR A 218 -6.25 -5.20 -14.97
CA TYR A 218 -5.57 -6.21 -14.20
C TYR A 218 -5.87 -7.57 -14.77
N ILE A 219 -4.88 -8.44 -14.78
CA ILE A 219 -5.03 -9.85 -15.13
C ILE A 219 -4.55 -10.71 -13.98
N ARG A 220 -5.25 -11.81 -13.73
CA ARG A 220 -4.79 -12.86 -12.82
C ARG A 220 -4.39 -14.07 -13.66
N LEU A 221 -3.15 -14.50 -13.50
CA LEU A 221 -2.63 -15.69 -14.19
C LEU A 221 -2.86 -16.92 -13.31
N ASN A 222 -2.97 -18.09 -13.97
CA ASN A 222 -3.02 -19.38 -13.27
C ASN A 222 -1.69 -19.70 -12.57
N ALA A 223 -0.55 -19.23 -13.11
CA ALA A 223 0.77 -19.31 -12.49
C ALA A 223 1.60 -18.07 -12.84
N ARG A 224 2.44 -17.60 -11.90
CA ARG A 224 3.30 -16.42 -12.09
C ARG A 224 4.31 -16.61 -13.22
N GLU A 225 4.80 -17.82 -13.37
CA GLU A 225 5.83 -18.20 -14.35
C GLU A 225 5.38 -18.00 -15.79
N ASN A 226 4.06 -17.98 -16.03
CA ASN A 226 3.47 -17.80 -17.35
C ASN A 226 3.45 -16.33 -17.81
N ALA A 227 3.86 -15.38 -16.97
CA ALA A 227 3.77 -13.96 -17.27
C ALA A 227 4.53 -13.56 -18.54
N GLU A 228 5.72 -14.10 -18.76
CA GLU A 228 6.53 -13.81 -19.96
C GLU A 228 5.88 -14.38 -21.22
N GLN A 229 5.41 -15.63 -21.18
CA GLN A 229 4.71 -16.29 -22.29
C GLN A 229 3.44 -15.53 -22.65
N VAL A 230 2.62 -15.17 -21.67
CA VAL A 230 1.38 -14.42 -21.88
C VAL A 230 1.68 -13.04 -22.48
N MET A 231 2.68 -12.34 -21.96
CA MET A 231 3.10 -11.04 -22.48
C MET A 231 3.50 -11.12 -23.96
N GLN A 232 4.28 -12.14 -24.35
CA GLN A 232 4.68 -12.35 -25.75
C GLN A 232 3.48 -12.67 -26.64
N ALA A 233 2.56 -13.52 -26.17
CA ALA A 233 1.34 -13.86 -26.90
C ALA A 233 0.43 -12.64 -27.10
N MET A 234 0.25 -11.81 -26.05
CA MET A 234 -0.50 -10.56 -26.13
C MET A 234 0.13 -9.59 -27.15
N ASN A 235 1.43 -9.41 -27.15
CA ASN A 235 2.14 -8.55 -28.10
C ASN A 235 1.95 -9.04 -29.54
N LYS A 236 2.08 -10.34 -29.80
CA LYS A 236 1.85 -10.93 -31.11
C LYS A 236 0.41 -10.70 -31.59
N LYS A 237 -0.59 -10.97 -30.73
CA LYS A 237 -1.99 -10.73 -31.06
C LYS A 237 -2.30 -9.27 -31.36
N TYR A 238 -1.66 -8.36 -30.61
CA TYR A 238 -1.83 -6.95 -30.85
C TYR A 238 -1.28 -6.52 -32.21
N GLN A 239 -0.11 -7.04 -32.62
CA GLN A 239 0.43 -6.81 -33.95
C GLN A 239 -0.53 -7.32 -35.05
N GLU A 240 -1.10 -8.52 -34.89
CA GLU A 240 -2.10 -9.08 -35.77
C GLU A 240 -3.38 -8.22 -35.83
N PHE A 241 -3.85 -7.74 -34.67
CA PHE A 241 -5.03 -6.88 -34.54
C PHE A 241 -4.87 -5.53 -35.23
N VAL A 242 -3.71 -4.91 -35.11
CA VAL A 242 -3.43 -3.60 -35.71
C VAL A 242 -3.15 -3.70 -37.20
N GLY A 243 -2.69 -4.86 -37.69
CA GLY A 243 -2.46 -5.16 -39.11
C GLY A 243 -1.15 -4.60 -39.67
N THR A 244 -0.85 -5.03 -40.91
CA THR A 244 0.45 -4.81 -41.58
C THR A 244 0.73 -3.39 -42.06
N GLY A 245 0.00 -2.39 -41.66
CA GLY A 245 0.21 -0.99 -42.07
C GLY A 245 0.74 -0.09 -40.93
N ASN A 246 0.73 -0.56 -39.70
CA ASN A 246 1.12 0.22 -38.55
C ASN A 246 2.35 -0.41 -37.86
N SER A 247 3.40 0.38 -37.71
CA SER A 247 4.60 -0.06 -37.00
C SER A 247 4.32 0.01 -35.49
N VAL A 248 4.11 -1.16 -34.88
CA VAL A 248 3.96 -1.28 -33.41
C VAL A 248 5.19 -1.99 -32.86
N PRO A 249 5.78 -1.52 -31.75
CA PRO A 249 6.91 -2.21 -31.12
C PRO A 249 6.58 -3.66 -30.75
N ASP A 250 7.55 -4.58 -30.89
CA ASP A 250 7.38 -5.98 -30.50
C ASP A 250 7.03 -6.19 -29.03
N ASN A 251 7.40 -5.22 -28.18
CA ASN A 251 7.18 -5.19 -26.74
C ASN A 251 6.18 -4.09 -26.33
N PHE A 252 5.10 -3.91 -27.10
CA PHE A 252 4.12 -2.86 -26.84
C PHE A 252 3.46 -2.98 -25.48
N PHE A 253 3.05 -4.20 -25.10
CA PHE A 253 2.54 -4.48 -23.75
C PHE A 253 3.63 -5.06 -22.84
N ARG A 254 3.53 -4.72 -21.56
CA ARG A 254 4.24 -5.43 -20.50
C ARG A 254 3.29 -5.73 -19.33
N LEU A 255 3.64 -6.76 -18.56
CA LEU A 255 2.94 -7.17 -17.36
C LEU A 255 3.75 -6.75 -16.14
N THR A 256 3.21 -5.81 -15.35
CA THR A 256 3.85 -5.36 -14.11
C THR A 256 3.14 -6.03 -12.93
N PRO A 257 3.84 -6.83 -12.09
CA PRO A 257 3.25 -7.41 -10.90
C PRO A 257 2.59 -6.32 -10.04
N ILE A 258 1.42 -6.58 -9.47
CA ILE A 258 0.68 -5.58 -8.68
C ILE A 258 1.51 -5.05 -7.52
N THR A 259 2.34 -5.89 -6.91
CA THR A 259 3.26 -5.52 -5.82
C THR A 259 4.42 -4.62 -6.24
N GLU A 260 4.62 -4.41 -7.55
CA GLU A 260 5.67 -3.59 -8.13
C GLU A 260 5.15 -2.27 -8.72
N THR A 261 3.83 -2.16 -8.89
CA THR A 261 3.20 -0.99 -9.52
C THR A 261 3.50 0.31 -8.79
N HIS A 262 3.60 0.27 -7.46
CA HIS A 262 3.99 1.40 -6.61
C HIS A 262 5.38 1.97 -6.94
N PHE A 263 6.32 1.12 -7.36
CA PHE A 263 7.69 1.52 -7.67
C PHE A 263 7.94 1.86 -9.16
N THR A 264 6.89 1.82 -9.98
CA THR A 264 6.99 2.05 -11.41
C THR A 264 6.84 3.54 -11.75
N GLN A 265 7.93 4.31 -11.64
CA GLN A 265 7.92 5.77 -11.80
C GLN A 265 7.70 6.27 -13.23
N SER A 266 7.95 5.44 -14.24
CA SER A 266 7.88 5.82 -15.66
C SER A 266 6.54 5.43 -16.31
N VAL A 267 5.47 5.33 -15.54
CA VAL A 267 4.13 4.97 -16.03
C VAL A 267 3.18 6.14 -15.87
N SER A 268 2.65 6.61 -17.01
CA SER A 268 1.59 7.63 -17.03
C SER A 268 0.24 7.02 -16.66
N TYR A 269 -0.66 7.82 -16.09
CA TYR A 269 -2.02 7.42 -15.73
C TYR A 269 -2.10 6.23 -14.75
N SER A 270 -1.08 6.05 -13.92
CA SER A 270 -1.12 5.04 -12.87
C SER A 270 -2.15 5.41 -11.79
N PRO A 271 -3.09 4.53 -11.44
CA PRO A 271 -4.01 4.77 -10.32
C PRO A 271 -3.31 4.65 -8.97
N THR A 272 -2.12 4.05 -8.96
CA THR A 272 -1.33 3.81 -7.76
C THR A 272 -0.40 4.99 -7.49
N ASP A 273 -0.30 5.43 -6.24
CA ASP A 273 0.74 6.38 -5.83
C ASP A 273 2.12 5.80 -6.10
N THR A 274 3.01 6.62 -6.63
CA THR A 274 4.35 6.16 -7.01
C THR A 274 5.36 6.44 -5.90
N GLY A 275 6.01 5.37 -5.43
CA GLY A 275 7.17 5.39 -4.55
C GLY A 275 8.48 5.31 -5.33
N ASN A 276 9.58 5.57 -4.64
CA ASN A 276 10.92 5.45 -5.22
C ASN A 276 11.76 4.46 -4.41
N ARG A 277 12.20 3.37 -5.04
CA ARG A 277 13.06 2.36 -4.39
C ARG A 277 14.36 2.95 -3.85
N ALA A 278 14.99 3.88 -4.57
CA ALA A 278 16.20 4.53 -4.09
C ALA A 278 15.95 5.31 -2.80
N THR A 279 14.81 6.00 -2.70
CA THR A 279 14.39 6.68 -1.47
C THR A 279 14.19 5.69 -0.32
N VAL A 280 13.53 4.56 -0.56
CA VAL A 280 13.33 3.51 0.45
C VAL A 280 14.65 2.95 0.96
N TYR A 281 15.58 2.60 0.07
CA TYR A 281 16.91 2.12 0.47
C TYR A 281 17.74 3.18 1.19
N SER A 282 17.62 4.46 0.77
CA SER A 282 18.27 5.58 1.48
C SER A 282 17.72 5.74 2.89
N LEU A 283 16.40 5.66 3.06
CA LEU A 283 15.76 5.70 4.39
C LEU A 283 16.19 4.54 5.27
N MET A 284 16.25 3.32 4.71
CA MET A 284 16.77 2.15 5.45
C MET A 284 18.21 2.38 5.92
N SER A 285 19.07 2.89 5.04
CA SER A 285 20.46 3.18 5.36
C SER A 285 20.59 4.23 6.47
N ILE A 286 19.79 5.31 6.39
CA ILE A 286 19.73 6.36 7.43
C ILE A 286 19.24 5.76 8.75
N GLY A 287 18.21 4.92 8.74
CA GLY A 287 17.71 4.24 9.94
C GLY A 287 18.78 3.39 10.62
N VAL A 288 19.54 2.61 9.84
CA VAL A 288 20.67 1.82 10.35
C VAL A 288 21.75 2.71 10.94
N LEU A 289 22.11 3.82 10.28
CA LEU A 289 23.12 4.76 10.78
C LEU A 289 22.68 5.42 12.08
N ILE A 290 21.41 5.80 12.22
CA ILE A 290 20.87 6.38 13.47
C ILE A 290 21.05 5.40 14.64
N ILE A 291 20.72 4.11 14.43
CA ILE A 291 20.90 3.09 15.47
C ILE A 291 22.37 2.88 15.80
N LEU A 292 23.27 2.86 14.81
CA LEU A 292 24.71 2.73 15.04
C LEU A 292 25.25 3.92 15.86
N ILE A 293 24.86 5.14 15.52
CA ILE A 293 25.27 6.34 16.28
C ILE A 293 24.72 6.28 17.71
N ALA A 294 23.46 5.90 17.89
CA ALA A 294 22.85 5.72 19.21
C ALA A 294 23.60 4.66 20.03
N MET A 295 23.97 3.56 19.43
CA MET A 295 24.76 2.49 20.05
C MET A 295 26.16 2.99 20.47
N ILE A 296 26.85 3.73 19.60
CA ILE A 296 28.16 4.33 19.93
C ILE A 296 28.03 5.31 21.10
N ASN A 297 27.03 6.19 21.07
CA ASN A 297 26.78 7.11 22.17
C ASN A 297 26.50 6.39 23.49
N PHE A 298 25.69 5.32 23.45
CA PHE A 298 25.42 4.50 24.64
C PHE A 298 26.70 3.82 25.16
N VAL A 299 27.54 3.26 24.27
CA VAL A 299 28.82 2.65 24.65
C VAL A 299 29.76 3.68 25.29
N ASN A 300 29.90 4.86 24.69
CA ASN A 300 30.70 5.95 25.21
C ASN A 300 30.21 6.39 26.60
N PHE A 301 28.89 6.56 26.79
CA PHE A 301 28.28 6.85 28.06
C PHE A 301 28.58 5.76 29.10
N SER A 302 28.33 4.47 28.75
CA SER A 302 28.58 3.33 29.63
C SER A 302 30.05 3.21 30.02
N THR A 303 30.96 3.46 29.07
CA THR A 303 32.42 3.43 29.33
C THR A 303 32.86 4.57 30.23
N SER A 304 32.29 5.75 30.11
CA SER A 304 32.60 6.90 30.98
C SER A 304 32.25 6.66 32.48
N LEU A 305 31.35 5.70 32.71
CA LEU A 305 30.95 5.33 34.08
C LEU A 305 31.86 4.26 34.73
N ILE A 306 32.77 3.62 33.97
CA ILE A 306 33.66 2.56 34.47
C ILE A 306 34.48 2.99 35.68
N PRO A 307 35.15 4.19 35.71
CA PRO A 307 35.96 4.60 36.85
C PRO A 307 35.17 4.65 38.16
N THR A 308 33.88 5.00 38.11
CA THR A 308 33.02 5.06 39.28
C THR A 308 32.61 3.67 39.80
N ARG A 309 32.64 2.67 38.92
CA ARG A 309 32.27 1.27 39.20
C ARG A 309 33.44 0.44 39.72
N ILE A 310 34.68 0.84 39.41
CA ILE A 310 35.89 0.08 39.79
C ILE A 310 35.91 -0.14 41.32
N ARG A 311 35.58 0.88 42.10
CA ARG A 311 35.56 0.77 43.58
C ARG A 311 34.52 -0.27 44.05
N SER A 312 33.33 -0.28 43.46
CA SER A 312 32.28 -1.24 43.82
C SER A 312 32.65 -2.67 43.39
N ILE A 313 33.27 -2.81 42.22
CA ILE A 313 33.75 -4.11 41.71
C ILE A 313 34.84 -4.67 42.60
N ASN A 314 35.81 -3.86 42.99
CA ASN A 314 36.91 -4.28 43.88
C ASN A 314 36.38 -4.73 45.24
N VAL A 315 35.42 -3.99 45.83
CA VAL A 315 34.77 -4.40 47.10
C VAL A 315 34.04 -5.73 46.94
N GLN A 316 33.32 -5.96 45.82
CA GLN A 316 32.64 -7.23 45.57
C GLN A 316 33.64 -8.41 45.39
N LYS A 317 34.80 -8.16 44.75
CA LYS A 317 35.83 -9.15 44.65
C LYS A 317 36.44 -9.52 45.97
N VAL A 318 36.75 -8.51 46.80
CA VAL A 318 37.29 -8.72 48.14
C VAL A 318 36.32 -9.51 49.04
N LEU A 319 35.01 -9.31 48.84
CA LEU A 319 33.95 -10.04 49.55
C LEU A 319 33.64 -11.42 48.95
N GLY A 320 34.46 -11.94 48.00
CA GLY A 320 34.32 -13.28 47.43
C GLY A 320 33.37 -13.40 46.26
N GLY A 321 32.94 -12.28 45.66
CA GLY A 321 32.07 -12.28 44.47
C GLY A 321 32.74 -12.91 43.26
N SER A 322 32.08 -13.91 42.61
CA SER A 322 32.57 -14.54 41.38
C SER A 322 32.58 -13.57 40.19
N ASN A 323 33.55 -13.73 39.29
CA ASN A 323 33.61 -12.92 38.06
C ASN A 323 32.34 -13.03 37.23
N ALA A 324 31.67 -14.19 37.21
CA ALA A 324 30.39 -14.41 36.49
C ALA A 324 29.23 -13.59 37.10
N ALA A 325 29.16 -13.53 38.45
CA ALA A 325 28.15 -12.74 39.14
C ALA A 325 28.32 -11.23 38.91
N ILE A 326 29.58 -10.76 38.94
CA ILE A 326 29.92 -9.35 38.67
C ILE A 326 29.55 -8.97 37.23
N ARG A 327 29.94 -9.84 36.25
CA ARG A 327 29.62 -9.62 34.85
C ARG A 327 28.10 -9.58 34.60
N ARG A 328 27.33 -10.50 35.16
CA ARG A 328 25.85 -10.54 35.05
C ARG A 328 25.21 -9.28 35.62
N ASN A 329 25.68 -8.81 36.77
CA ASN A 329 25.19 -7.58 37.39
C ASN A 329 25.49 -6.34 36.53
N MET A 330 26.68 -6.27 35.92
CA MET A 330 27.04 -5.18 35.01
C MET A 330 26.17 -5.16 33.75
N ILE A 331 25.90 -6.34 33.13
CA ILE A 331 25.02 -6.43 31.98
C ILE A 331 23.59 -6.00 32.34
N ALA A 332 23.05 -6.49 33.46
CA ALA A 332 21.72 -6.11 33.93
C ALA A 332 21.59 -4.60 34.21
N GLU A 333 22.64 -3.98 34.77
CA GLU A 333 22.68 -2.54 35.03
C GLU A 333 22.77 -1.74 33.73
N SER A 334 23.55 -2.20 32.74
CA SER A 334 23.66 -1.56 31.43
C SER A 334 22.36 -1.68 30.64
N ALA A 335 21.66 -2.83 30.68
CA ALA A 335 20.37 -3.02 30.08
C ALA A 335 19.26 -2.15 30.70
N GLY A 336 19.38 -1.79 31.99
CA GLY A 336 18.48 -0.85 32.64
C GLY A 336 18.75 0.61 32.29
N LEU A 337 19.92 0.94 31.71
CA LEU A 337 20.31 2.29 31.27
C LEU A 337 19.99 2.53 29.78
N ALA A 338 19.79 1.47 29.01
CA ALA A 338 19.37 1.50 27.60
C ALA A 338 17.86 1.59 27.47
#